data_838aae5c8347449a03dc84b51038aa94
#
_entry.id   838aae5c8347449a03dc84b51038aa94
#
_cell.length_a   1.000
_cell.length_b   1.000
_cell.length_c   1.000
_cell.angle_alpha   90.00
_cell.angle_beta   90.00
_cell.angle_gamma   90.00
#
_symmetry.space_group_name_H-M   'P 1'
#
loop_
_entity.id
_entity.type
_entity.pdbx_description
1 polymer ?
#
loop_
_entity_poly.entity_id
_entity_poly.type
_entity_poly.pdbx_seq_one_letter_code
_entity_poly.pdbx_strand_id
1 'polypeptide(L)'
;LSAFGDTNETPFYQNFFAGGPRSLRGFESNTLGPRSTEAPCYEFNYSEGTCPNLIDSDGDGILDKPYYNPYANSTYNKRVSIGGNVKVEGSLQLIFRLPFIEDQRSMRSAFFFDFGNVFSDNCKEYQFNCYKPSIDDLRYSYGVGITFVTGFGPMSFAISKPTNAGQYEETKEFQFTVGNVF
;
A
#
# COMPACT_ATOMS: atom_id res chain seq x y z
N LEU A 1 -7.84 13.49 11.18
CA LEU A 1 -7.18 14.79 10.89
C LEU A 1 -6.42 15.21 12.13
N SER A 2 -5.16 14.89 12.20
CA SER A 2 -4.33 15.35 13.31
C SER A 2 -3.16 16.15 12.76
N ALA A 3 -3.35 17.46 12.72
CA ALA A 3 -2.20 18.35 12.74
C ALA A 3 -1.61 18.30 14.15
N PHE A 4 -0.34 17.92 14.28
CA PHE A 4 0.38 17.96 15.54
C PHE A 4 1.03 19.34 15.71
N GLY A 5 0.52 20.14 16.64
CA GLY A 5 1.06 21.45 16.93
C GLY A 5 0.99 22.40 15.71
N ASP A 6 2.07 23.11 15.45
CA ASP A 6 2.20 24.04 14.32
C ASP A 6 2.62 23.38 13.00
N THR A 7 2.59 22.03 12.91
CA THR A 7 2.93 21.33 11.67
C THR A 7 1.75 21.24 10.73
N ASN A 8 1.96 21.57 9.48
CA ASN A 8 0.94 21.45 8.44
C ASN A 8 0.75 20.00 7.95
N GLU A 9 1.57 19.07 8.40
CA GLU A 9 1.57 17.68 7.94
C GLU A 9 1.60 16.71 9.13
N THR A 10 0.90 15.59 8.98
CA THR A 10 1.01 14.47 9.91
C THR A 10 2.41 13.86 9.82
N PRO A 11 3.11 13.62 10.93
CA PRO A 11 4.40 12.95 10.91
C PRO A 11 4.28 11.58 10.25
N PHE A 12 5.23 11.21 9.39
CA PHE A 12 5.19 9.99 8.56
C PHE A 12 5.04 8.70 9.39
N TYR A 13 5.53 8.68 10.62
CA TYR A 13 5.40 7.52 11.54
C TYR A 13 3.99 7.33 12.10
N GLN A 14 3.10 8.26 11.87
CA GLN A 14 1.67 8.17 12.23
C GLN A 14 0.78 7.91 11.01
N ASN A 15 1.37 7.76 9.84
CA ASN A 15 0.63 7.45 8.63
C ASN A 15 -0.04 6.08 8.73
N PHE A 16 -1.21 5.98 8.13
CA PHE A 16 -1.90 4.72 7.93
C PHE A 16 -1.31 3.99 6.74
N PHE A 17 -1.35 2.68 6.82
CA PHE A 17 -0.99 1.77 5.74
C PHE A 17 -2.15 0.81 5.46
N ALA A 18 -2.27 0.36 4.22
CA ALA A 18 -3.24 -0.64 3.81
C ALA A 18 -2.65 -1.64 2.83
N GLY A 19 -3.39 -2.74 2.65
CA GLY A 19 -2.97 -3.92 1.91
C GLY A 19 -2.58 -5.07 2.83
N GLY A 20 -2.67 -6.27 2.32
CA GLY A 20 -2.36 -7.49 3.04
C GLY A 20 -3.58 -8.20 3.63
N PRO A 21 -3.36 -9.40 4.20
CA PRO A 21 -4.44 -10.32 4.60
C PRO A 21 -5.32 -9.80 5.74
N ARG A 22 -4.85 -8.79 6.48
CA ARG A 22 -5.60 -8.17 7.60
C ARG A 22 -6.27 -6.84 7.24
N SER A 23 -6.07 -6.38 6.01
CA SER A 23 -6.58 -5.10 5.52
C SER A 23 -7.31 -5.35 4.20
N LEU A 24 -6.67 -5.17 3.07
CA LEU A 24 -7.20 -5.42 1.75
C LEU A 24 -6.52 -6.67 1.16
N ARG A 25 -7.22 -7.80 1.15
CA ARG A 25 -6.70 -9.05 0.58
C ARG A 25 -6.51 -8.89 -0.93
N GLY A 26 -5.53 -9.63 -1.49
CA GLY A 26 -5.17 -9.49 -2.90
C GLY A 26 -4.06 -8.48 -3.18
N PHE A 27 -3.72 -7.66 -2.20
CA PHE A 27 -2.60 -6.74 -2.27
C PHE A 27 -1.51 -7.16 -1.26
N GLU A 28 -0.25 -6.89 -1.59
CA GLU A 28 0.84 -7.09 -0.64
C GLU A 28 0.70 -6.12 0.54
N SER A 29 1.26 -6.52 1.69
CA SER A 29 1.14 -5.73 2.92
C SER A 29 1.76 -4.35 2.79
N ASN A 30 1.01 -3.33 3.22
CA ASN A 30 1.45 -1.93 3.23
C ASN A 30 1.85 -1.38 1.85
N THR A 31 1.23 -1.88 0.79
CA THR A 31 1.55 -1.45 -0.58
C THR A 31 0.63 -0.36 -1.11
N LEU A 32 -0.50 -0.11 -0.47
CA LEU A 32 -1.49 0.86 -0.95
C LEU A 32 -1.18 2.28 -0.49
N GLY A 33 -1.60 3.23 -1.29
CA GLY A 33 -1.56 4.66 -0.99
C GLY A 33 -0.34 5.40 -1.52
N PRO A 34 -0.08 6.58 -0.97
CA PRO A 34 0.97 7.47 -1.42
C PRO A 34 2.34 6.85 -1.44
N ARG A 35 3.07 7.09 -2.52
CA ARG A 35 4.45 6.62 -2.70
C ARG A 35 5.45 7.71 -2.35
N SER A 36 6.64 7.29 -1.94
CA SER A 36 7.74 8.22 -1.76
C SER A 36 8.04 8.93 -3.08
N THR A 37 8.37 10.21 -2.98
CA THR A 37 8.98 10.93 -4.09
C THR A 37 10.37 10.38 -4.35
N GLU A 38 10.84 10.53 -5.58
CA GLU A 38 12.22 10.19 -5.89
C GLU A 38 13.17 11.04 -5.05
N ALA A 39 14.24 10.42 -4.59
CA ALA A 39 15.29 11.20 -3.93
C ALA A 39 15.86 12.20 -4.94
N PRO A 40 16.05 13.46 -4.58
CA PRO A 40 16.62 14.46 -5.50
C PRO A 40 18.05 14.15 -5.94
N CYS A 41 18.67 13.14 -5.34
CA CYS A 41 20.04 12.75 -5.60
C CYS A 41 20.13 11.25 -5.88
N TYR A 42 20.31 10.87 -7.15
CA TYR A 42 20.47 9.46 -7.56
C TYR A 42 21.89 8.95 -7.49
N GLU A 43 22.84 9.83 -7.73
CA GLU A 43 24.27 9.56 -7.72
C GLU A 43 24.94 10.58 -6.81
N PHE A 44 25.10 10.24 -5.56
CA PHE A 44 25.88 11.05 -4.65
C PHE A 44 27.37 10.86 -4.98
N ASN A 45 28.03 11.94 -5.39
CA ASN A 45 29.48 11.91 -5.57
C ASN A 45 30.14 12.03 -4.21
N TYR A 46 30.58 10.90 -3.68
CA TYR A 46 31.23 10.83 -2.36
C TYR A 46 32.56 11.63 -2.29
N SER A 47 33.23 11.84 -3.43
CA SER A 47 34.47 12.57 -3.48
C SER A 47 34.27 14.08 -3.37
N GLU A 48 33.16 14.59 -3.87
CA GLU A 48 32.85 16.01 -3.91
C GLU A 48 31.76 16.42 -2.92
N GLY A 49 31.08 15.44 -2.31
CA GLY A 49 29.96 15.70 -1.40
C GLY A 49 28.77 16.34 -2.11
N THR A 50 28.62 16.13 -3.41
CA THR A 50 27.63 16.79 -4.26
C THR A 50 26.69 15.82 -4.93
N CYS A 51 25.50 16.29 -5.28
CA CYS A 51 24.57 15.63 -6.15
C CYS A 51 24.59 16.29 -7.52
N PRO A 52 25.30 15.71 -8.50
CA PRO A 52 25.47 16.34 -9.81
C PRO A 52 24.19 16.41 -10.66
N ASN A 53 23.08 15.84 -10.17
CA ASN A 53 21.88 15.62 -10.96
C ASN A 53 20.77 16.65 -10.71
N LEU A 54 21.06 17.73 -10.04
CA LEU A 54 20.15 18.87 -9.96
C LEU A 54 20.40 19.78 -11.18
N ILE A 55 19.37 19.99 -11.97
CA ILE A 55 19.42 20.84 -13.16
C ILE A 55 18.62 22.11 -12.89
N ASP A 56 19.22 23.22 -13.14
CA ASP A 56 18.53 24.49 -13.34
C ASP A 56 17.93 24.46 -14.75
N SER A 57 16.63 24.18 -14.84
CA SER A 57 15.95 23.96 -16.12
C SER A 57 15.43 25.26 -16.76
N ASP A 58 15.31 26.32 -16.01
CA ASP A 58 14.84 27.63 -16.49
C ASP A 58 15.93 28.73 -16.44
N GLY A 59 17.09 28.42 -15.86
CA GLY A 59 18.23 29.33 -15.84
C GLY A 59 18.15 30.42 -14.78
N ASP A 60 17.31 30.24 -13.77
CA ASP A 60 17.15 31.23 -12.68
C ASP A 60 18.19 31.09 -11.56
N GLY A 61 19.08 30.11 -11.64
CA GLY A 61 20.11 29.79 -10.67
C GLY A 61 19.63 28.96 -9.49
N ILE A 62 18.37 28.53 -9.49
CA ILE A 62 17.78 27.62 -8.52
C ILE A 62 17.65 26.23 -9.17
N LEU A 63 18.11 25.20 -8.46
CA LEU A 63 18.08 23.84 -8.97
C LEU A 63 16.67 23.27 -8.82
N ASP A 64 15.88 23.23 -9.92
CA ASP A 64 14.45 23.00 -9.90
C ASP A 64 14.05 21.53 -9.85
N LYS A 65 14.72 20.66 -10.57
CA LYS A 65 14.27 19.30 -10.80
C LYS A 65 15.39 18.30 -10.66
N PRO A 66 15.17 17.22 -9.93
CA PRO A 66 16.07 16.09 -9.98
C PRO A 66 16.04 15.51 -11.40
N TYR A 67 17.22 15.34 -12.00
CA TYR A 67 17.34 14.63 -13.26
C TYR A 67 16.89 13.18 -13.07
N TYR A 68 15.85 12.78 -13.78
CA TYR A 68 15.44 11.38 -13.86
C TYR A 68 16.44 10.63 -14.76
N ASN A 69 17.26 9.80 -14.17
CA ASN A 69 18.09 8.87 -14.93
C ASN A 69 17.30 7.58 -15.18
N PRO A 70 16.77 7.34 -16.40
CA PRO A 70 16.02 6.13 -16.71
C PRO A 70 16.88 4.85 -16.63
N TYR A 71 18.20 4.99 -16.57
CA TYR A 71 19.15 3.89 -16.46
C TYR A 71 19.63 3.65 -15.02
N ALA A 72 19.24 4.49 -14.07
CA ALA A 72 19.53 4.25 -12.65
C ALA A 72 18.93 2.91 -12.22
N ASN A 73 19.77 2.09 -11.59
CA ASN A 73 19.47 0.72 -11.21
C ASN A 73 18.13 0.67 -10.44
N SER A 74 17.20 -0.12 -10.92
CA SER A 74 15.82 -0.23 -10.43
C SER A 74 15.68 -0.49 -8.92
N THR A 75 16.74 -0.93 -8.26
CA THR A 75 16.79 -1.16 -6.82
C THR A 75 16.66 0.12 -6.00
N TYR A 76 17.12 1.25 -6.51
CA TYR A 76 17.02 2.56 -5.84
C TYR A 76 15.76 3.33 -6.21
N ASN A 77 15.07 2.93 -7.28
CA ASN A 77 13.82 3.54 -7.77
C ASN A 77 12.56 2.88 -7.24
N LYS A 78 12.65 1.98 -6.26
CA LYS A 78 11.46 1.47 -5.59
C LYS A 78 10.79 2.62 -4.85
N ARG A 79 9.76 3.15 -5.46
CA ARG A 79 8.87 4.11 -4.81
C ARG A 79 8.11 3.40 -3.71
N VAL A 80 8.65 3.49 -2.50
CA VAL A 80 8.11 2.79 -1.33
C VAL A 80 6.81 3.48 -0.90
N SER A 81 5.84 2.70 -0.44
CA SER A 81 4.66 3.27 0.21
C SER A 81 5.06 4.00 1.48
N ILE A 82 4.67 5.25 1.60
CA ILE A 82 4.89 6.08 2.79
C ILE A 82 3.64 6.21 3.65
N GLY A 83 2.54 5.56 3.21
CA GLY A 83 1.25 5.70 3.86
C GLY A 83 0.62 7.07 3.66
N GLY A 84 -0.49 7.30 4.32
CA GLY A 84 -1.22 8.57 4.27
C GLY A 84 -1.96 8.86 5.55
N ASN A 85 -2.57 10.03 5.63
CA ASN A 85 -3.26 10.49 6.83
C ASN A 85 -4.75 10.13 6.87
N VAL A 86 -5.29 9.58 5.79
CA VAL A 86 -6.67 9.09 5.71
C VAL A 86 -6.68 7.67 5.18
N LYS A 87 -7.30 6.75 5.93
CA LYS A 87 -7.49 5.36 5.52
C LYS A 87 -8.98 5.07 5.44
N VAL A 88 -9.40 4.51 4.32
CA VAL A 88 -10.76 3.99 4.10
C VAL A 88 -10.64 2.52 3.76
N GLU A 89 -11.29 1.67 4.52
CA GLU A 89 -11.34 0.24 4.22
C GLU A 89 -12.65 -0.38 4.68
N GLY A 90 -13.09 -1.40 3.97
CA GLY A 90 -14.25 -2.19 4.31
C GLY A 90 -14.19 -3.58 3.69
N SER A 91 -14.91 -4.51 4.31
CA SER A 91 -14.99 -5.90 3.87
C SER A 91 -16.43 -6.40 4.00
N LEU A 92 -16.93 -6.99 2.93
CA LEU A 92 -18.18 -7.71 2.91
C LEU A 92 -17.87 -9.20 2.79
N GLN A 93 -18.45 -10.02 3.67
CA GLN A 93 -18.17 -11.45 3.69
C GLN A 93 -19.48 -12.23 3.71
N LEU A 94 -19.62 -13.16 2.75
CA LEU A 94 -20.70 -14.14 2.72
C LEU A 94 -20.16 -15.49 3.19
N ILE A 95 -20.55 -15.89 4.39
CA ILE A 95 -20.15 -17.16 5.00
C ILE A 95 -20.97 -18.27 4.41
N PHE A 96 -20.36 -19.36 3.99
CA PHE A 96 -21.02 -20.53 3.49
C PHE A 96 -20.43 -21.81 4.10
N ARG A 97 -21.22 -22.88 4.06
CA ARG A 97 -20.79 -24.20 4.52
C ARG A 97 -20.30 -25.03 3.34
N LEU A 98 -19.19 -25.72 3.51
CA LEU A 98 -18.69 -26.64 2.50
C LEU A 98 -19.50 -27.95 2.55
N PRO A 99 -20.13 -28.36 1.44
CA PRO A 99 -21.06 -29.50 1.45
C PRO A 99 -20.41 -30.86 1.69
N PHE A 100 -19.08 -30.92 1.57
CA PHE A 100 -18.32 -32.19 1.68
C PHE A 100 -17.68 -32.43 3.05
N ILE A 101 -17.88 -31.51 4.01
CA ILE A 101 -17.26 -31.59 5.34
C ILE A 101 -18.35 -31.62 6.38
N GLU A 102 -18.47 -32.75 7.09
CA GLU A 102 -19.52 -32.95 8.11
C GLU A 102 -19.27 -32.13 9.38
N ASP A 103 -18.05 -32.07 9.86
CA ASP A 103 -17.69 -31.29 11.05
C ASP A 103 -16.98 -29.98 10.68
N GLN A 104 -17.75 -28.90 10.68
CA GLN A 104 -17.29 -27.55 10.37
C GLN A 104 -17.11 -26.65 11.59
N ARG A 105 -17.05 -27.22 12.81
CA ARG A 105 -16.97 -26.42 14.04
C ARG A 105 -15.67 -25.62 14.14
N SER A 106 -14.61 -26.15 13.57
CA SER A 106 -13.27 -25.53 13.56
C SER A 106 -12.93 -24.86 12.24
N MET A 107 -13.86 -24.78 11.30
CA MET A 107 -13.60 -24.24 9.96
C MET A 107 -14.64 -23.22 9.56
N ARG A 108 -14.19 -22.13 8.94
CA ARG A 108 -15.03 -21.08 8.39
C ARG A 108 -14.63 -20.79 6.96
N SER A 109 -15.55 -20.91 6.03
CA SER A 109 -15.37 -20.52 4.63
C SER A 109 -16.24 -19.31 4.29
N ALA A 110 -15.69 -18.40 3.49
CA ALA A 110 -16.38 -17.18 3.08
C ALA A 110 -15.99 -16.73 1.69
N PHE A 111 -16.95 -16.28 0.91
CA PHE A 111 -16.69 -15.34 -0.17
C PHE A 111 -16.51 -13.97 0.43
N PHE A 112 -15.57 -13.19 -0.10
CA PHE A 112 -15.34 -11.84 0.37
C PHE A 112 -15.21 -10.85 -0.79
N PHE A 113 -15.57 -9.62 -0.47
CA PHE A 113 -15.32 -8.45 -1.28
C PHE A 113 -14.72 -7.37 -0.36
N ASP A 114 -13.48 -7.05 -0.59
CA ASP A 114 -12.74 -6.03 0.15
C ASP A 114 -12.58 -4.78 -0.71
N PHE A 115 -12.67 -3.64 -0.08
CA PHE A 115 -12.44 -2.35 -0.72
C PHE A 115 -11.73 -1.39 0.23
N GLY A 116 -10.91 -0.53 -0.32
CA GLY A 116 -10.23 0.49 0.47
C GLY A 116 -9.06 1.12 -0.26
N ASN A 117 -8.52 2.13 0.36
CA ASN A 117 -7.25 2.75 -0.01
C ASN A 117 -6.74 3.63 1.13
N VAL A 118 -5.50 4.10 0.98
CA VAL A 118 -4.91 5.12 1.81
C VAL A 118 -4.75 6.39 0.99
N PHE A 119 -5.16 7.49 1.57
CA PHE A 119 -5.19 8.80 0.93
C PHE A 119 -4.34 9.80 1.71
N SER A 120 -3.97 10.88 1.06
CA SER A 120 -3.33 12.02 1.71
C SER A 120 -3.99 13.31 1.22
N ASP A 121 -4.20 14.24 2.13
CA ASP A 121 -4.67 15.59 1.80
C ASP A 121 -3.54 16.50 1.32
N ASN A 122 -2.29 16.10 1.54
CA ASN A 122 -1.10 16.83 1.14
C ASN A 122 -0.24 15.98 0.18
N CYS A 123 -0.56 16.06 -1.11
CA CYS A 123 0.17 15.39 -2.17
C CYS A 123 1.17 16.33 -2.82
N LYS A 124 2.40 15.86 -3.00
CA LYS A 124 3.41 16.59 -3.76
C LYS A 124 3.24 16.36 -5.27
N GLU A 125 3.64 17.32 -6.08
CA GLU A 125 3.40 17.36 -7.54
C GLU A 125 3.85 16.09 -8.28
N TYR A 126 4.93 15.45 -7.82
CA TYR A 126 5.51 14.24 -8.45
C TYR A 126 5.27 12.96 -7.64
N GLN A 127 4.30 12.98 -6.72
CA GLN A 127 4.03 11.84 -5.85
C GLN A 127 3.04 10.89 -6.50
N PHE A 128 3.45 9.64 -6.70
CA PHE A 128 2.58 8.61 -7.26
C PHE A 128 1.58 8.09 -6.22
N ASN A 129 0.42 7.68 -6.72
CA ASN A 129 -0.67 7.11 -5.92
C ASN A 129 -1.09 7.98 -4.73
N CYS A 130 -0.82 9.27 -4.80
CA CYS A 130 -1.28 10.23 -3.81
C CYS A 130 -2.55 10.89 -4.32
N TYR A 131 -3.65 10.58 -3.66
CA TYR A 131 -4.97 11.08 -4.00
C TYR A 131 -5.63 11.67 -2.76
N LYS A 132 -6.47 12.66 -2.96
CA LYS A 132 -7.46 13.07 -1.96
C LYS A 132 -8.52 11.98 -1.86
N PRO A 133 -9.19 11.84 -0.70
CA PRO A 133 -10.23 10.84 -0.54
C PRO A 133 -11.28 10.91 -1.65
N SER A 134 -11.35 9.84 -2.47
CA SER A 134 -12.27 9.70 -3.59
C SER A 134 -12.72 8.25 -3.71
N ILE A 135 -13.94 8.04 -4.16
CA ILE A 135 -14.48 6.71 -4.42
C ILE A 135 -13.81 6.09 -5.67
N ASP A 136 -13.44 6.92 -6.63
CA ASP A 136 -12.84 6.47 -7.89
C ASP A 136 -11.44 5.89 -7.71
N ASP A 137 -10.76 6.31 -6.65
CA ASP A 137 -9.41 5.86 -6.30
C ASP A 137 -9.39 4.67 -5.33
N LEU A 138 -10.55 4.11 -5.00
CA LEU A 138 -10.61 2.91 -4.19
C LEU A 138 -10.07 1.70 -4.95
N ARG A 139 -9.36 0.85 -4.22
CA ARG A 139 -8.93 -0.47 -4.66
C ARG A 139 -9.93 -1.51 -4.22
N TYR A 140 -10.11 -2.52 -5.03
CA TYR A 140 -11.07 -3.59 -4.77
C TYR A 140 -10.39 -4.94 -4.90
N SER A 141 -10.85 -5.90 -4.12
CA SER A 141 -10.53 -7.30 -4.33
C SER A 141 -11.71 -8.18 -3.96
N TYR A 142 -11.82 -9.29 -4.63
CA TYR A 142 -12.81 -10.30 -4.31
C TYR A 142 -12.17 -11.69 -4.34
N GLY A 143 -12.71 -12.60 -3.56
CA GLY A 143 -12.13 -13.92 -3.47
C GLY A 143 -12.83 -14.85 -2.51
N VAL A 144 -12.15 -15.94 -2.22
CA VAL A 144 -12.59 -16.99 -1.29
C VAL A 144 -11.56 -17.15 -0.21
N GLY A 145 -12.00 -17.22 1.02
CA GLY A 145 -11.15 -17.47 2.18
C GLY A 145 -11.64 -18.66 2.98
N ILE A 146 -10.70 -19.41 3.54
CA ILE A 146 -10.95 -20.50 4.47
C ILE A 146 -10.08 -20.28 5.70
N THR A 147 -10.70 -20.34 6.88
CA THR A 147 -10.01 -20.23 8.16
C THR A 147 -10.23 -21.52 8.95
N PHE A 148 -9.15 -22.09 9.46
CA PHE A 148 -9.15 -23.26 10.35
C PHE A 148 -8.70 -22.84 11.74
N VAL A 149 -9.41 -23.27 12.76
CA VAL A 149 -8.95 -23.15 14.15
C VAL A 149 -8.12 -24.37 14.49
N THR A 150 -6.83 -24.16 14.70
CA THR A 150 -5.87 -25.22 15.04
C THR A 150 -5.35 -25.07 16.46
N GLY A 151 -4.66 -26.06 17.00
CA GLY A 151 -4.03 -25.99 18.31
C GLY A 151 -2.95 -24.88 18.44
N PHE A 152 -2.44 -24.39 17.33
CA PHE A 152 -1.47 -23.27 17.25
C PHE A 152 -2.14 -21.91 16.99
N GLY A 153 -3.46 -21.88 16.93
CA GLY A 153 -4.24 -20.68 16.59
C GLY A 153 -4.94 -20.81 15.22
N PRO A 154 -5.69 -19.77 14.83
CA PRO A 154 -6.35 -19.74 13.54
C PRO A 154 -5.35 -19.65 12.39
N MET A 155 -5.57 -20.46 11.36
CA MET A 155 -4.84 -20.44 10.10
C MET A 155 -5.79 -20.05 9.00
N SER A 156 -5.47 -19.02 8.24
CA SER A 156 -6.32 -18.52 7.16
C SER A 156 -5.60 -18.58 5.82
N PHE A 157 -6.33 -19.05 4.82
CA PHE A 157 -5.93 -19.08 3.42
C PHE A 157 -6.93 -18.25 2.63
N ALA A 158 -6.44 -17.40 1.76
CA ALA A 158 -7.28 -16.61 0.87
C ALA A 158 -6.73 -16.64 -0.54
N ILE A 159 -7.62 -16.84 -1.49
CA ILE A 159 -7.36 -16.65 -2.92
C ILE A 159 -8.23 -15.48 -3.36
N SER A 160 -7.60 -14.46 -3.91
CA SER A 160 -8.25 -13.21 -4.25
C SER A 160 -7.78 -12.67 -5.57
N LYS A 161 -8.66 -11.94 -6.22
CA LYS A 161 -8.35 -11.20 -7.44
C LYS A 161 -8.45 -9.70 -7.14
N PRO A 162 -7.31 -9.01 -7.09
CA PRO A 162 -7.29 -7.57 -6.96
C PRO A 162 -7.71 -6.90 -8.25
N THR A 163 -8.37 -5.77 -8.14
CA THR A 163 -8.79 -4.93 -9.26
C THR A 163 -8.45 -3.48 -8.98
N ASN A 164 -8.28 -2.70 -10.05
CA ASN A 164 -7.97 -1.29 -9.96
C ASN A 164 -6.65 -1.01 -9.19
N ALA A 165 -5.64 -1.87 -9.36
CA ALA A 165 -4.32 -1.65 -8.77
C ALA A 165 -3.65 -0.43 -9.42
N GLY A 166 -3.10 0.45 -8.60
CA GLY A 166 -2.33 1.60 -9.07
C GLY A 166 -0.91 1.22 -9.48
N GLN A 167 -0.23 2.17 -10.09
CA GLN A 167 1.16 2.00 -10.47
C GLN A 167 2.02 1.77 -9.21
N TYR A 168 2.91 0.78 -9.25
CA TYR A 168 3.77 0.37 -8.12
C TYR A 168 3.05 -0.29 -6.94
N GLU A 169 1.75 -0.53 -7.00
CA GLU A 169 1.07 -1.36 -6.01
C GLU A 169 1.32 -2.83 -6.31
N GLU A 170 1.79 -3.54 -5.31
CA GLU A 170 2.10 -4.97 -5.45
C GLU A 170 0.86 -5.80 -5.13
N THR A 171 0.51 -6.70 -6.03
CA THR A 171 -0.63 -7.61 -5.87
C THR A 171 -0.15 -9.00 -5.45
N LYS A 172 -0.95 -9.66 -4.62
CA LYS A 172 -0.67 -11.01 -4.13
C LYS A 172 -1.96 -11.80 -4.04
N GLU A 173 -2.23 -12.59 -5.08
CA GLU A 173 -3.49 -13.33 -5.21
C GLU A 173 -3.68 -14.41 -4.14
N PHE A 174 -2.61 -15.08 -3.74
CA PHE A 174 -2.64 -16.07 -2.67
C PHE A 174 -2.02 -15.53 -1.39
N GLN A 175 -2.78 -15.60 -0.30
CA GLN A 175 -2.33 -15.14 1.01
C GLN A 175 -2.58 -16.20 2.07
N PHE A 176 -1.60 -16.34 2.94
CA PHE A 176 -1.63 -17.25 4.07
C PHE A 176 -1.29 -16.50 5.36
N THR A 177 -2.04 -16.77 6.41
CA THR A 177 -1.83 -16.15 7.72
C THR A 177 -1.95 -17.20 8.82
N VAL A 178 -1.10 -17.08 9.84
CA VAL A 178 -1.17 -17.86 11.08
C VAL A 178 -1.29 -16.90 12.24
N GLY A 179 -2.15 -17.21 13.20
CA GLY A 179 -2.40 -16.37 14.37
C GLY A 179 -3.73 -15.63 14.30
N ASN A 180 -3.97 -14.76 15.28
CA ASN A 180 -5.24 -14.03 15.37
C ASN A 180 -5.50 -13.18 14.12
N VAL A 181 -6.57 -13.54 13.41
CA VAL A 181 -7.17 -12.76 12.33
C VAL A 181 -8.32 -11.97 12.98
N PHE A 182 -7.97 -10.88 13.62
CA PHE A 182 -8.95 -9.91 14.14
C PHE A 182 -8.65 -8.55 13.55
#